data_c919c4e55a4b22675361a53bce1df6c0
#
_entry.id   c919c4e55a4b22675361a53bce1df6c0
#
_cell.length_a   1.000
_cell.length_b   1.000
_cell.length_c   1.000
_cell.angle_alpha   90.00
_cell.angle_beta   90.00
_cell.angle_gamma   90.00
#
_symmetry.space_group_name_H-M   'P 1'
#
loop_
_entity.id
_entity.type
_entity.pdbx_description
1 polymer ?
#
loop_
_entity_poly.entity_id
_entity_poly.type
_entity_poly.pdbx_seq_one_letter_code
_entity_poly.pdbx_strand_id
1 'polypeptide(L)'
;MKKKQHHTKAVWLILFFVGVGSVVRSQNLIYNGGFEVFKGEVPCGWVAKISEFTLNNWTLPTYTTADIFTSFQNEQCPNFAGAGNSIVGVSAHRGQSMIGLFTYGVSPPHGAWREYIQTDLAAPLVPGEAYLLKAWVRLHKNSPCAAGNFGFYFSEKPVKQDSFKKLKLSPQIEFKAIIDRADRWILIQDTLVPNQPYHYLTIGNFREDSETPKKDRGTTGSNIQDLLYNTRQRAYYLLDDVSLEPLNPELKIEVQQQLEDVDLMTQVHFDHDRFELSPDMEARLKKLLLHLQKKPRLRLMLGGHTDSVGGDDYNMNLSELRTLEVKNYLLRNGLHPSRILTQWFGPHRPAADNSTPEGRYLNRRVVIELIR
;
A
#
# COMPACT_ATOMS: atom_id res chain seq x y z
N MET A 1 3.44 -88.78 6.30
CA MET A 1 4.17 -87.48 6.63
C MET A 1 3.60 -86.39 5.79
N LYS A 2 2.78 -85.48 6.40
CA LYS A 2 2.14 -84.30 5.72
C LYS A 2 3.01 -83.10 5.93
N LYS A 3 3.56 -82.57 4.83
CA LYS A 3 4.26 -81.25 4.84
C LYS A 3 3.22 -80.12 4.93
N LYS A 4 3.29 -79.31 6.00
CA LYS A 4 2.55 -78.08 6.11
C LYS A 4 3.26 -76.98 5.28
N GLN A 5 2.56 -76.43 4.30
CA GLN A 5 2.95 -75.17 3.63
C GLN A 5 2.54 -73.95 4.50
N HIS A 6 3.52 -73.14 4.90
CA HIS A 6 3.30 -71.86 5.49
C HIS A 6 3.15 -70.83 4.35
N HIS A 7 1.94 -70.29 4.19
CA HIS A 7 1.72 -69.09 3.38
C HIS A 7 2.03 -67.83 4.20
N THR A 8 3.16 -67.22 3.90
CA THR A 8 3.49 -65.88 4.42
C THR A 8 2.68 -64.85 3.61
N LYS A 9 1.69 -64.23 4.24
CA LYS A 9 0.98 -63.08 3.69
C LYS A 9 1.88 -61.85 3.78
N ALA A 10 2.39 -61.34 2.65
CA ALA A 10 3.04 -60.06 2.56
C ALA A 10 1.99 -58.95 2.73
N VAL A 11 2.08 -58.24 3.82
CA VAL A 11 1.28 -57.01 4.08
C VAL A 11 2.02 -55.87 3.38
N TRP A 12 1.47 -55.41 2.27
CA TRP A 12 1.94 -54.19 1.61
C TRP A 12 1.43 -52.99 2.43
N LEU A 13 2.34 -52.32 3.17
CA LEU A 13 2.09 -51.07 3.83
C LEU A 13 2.13 -49.96 2.76
N ILE A 14 0.95 -49.56 2.26
CA ILE A 14 0.83 -48.38 1.40
C ILE A 14 1.02 -47.14 2.30
N LEU A 15 2.24 -46.62 2.31
CA LEU A 15 2.53 -45.29 2.89
C LEU A 15 1.85 -44.22 2.01
N PHE A 16 0.68 -43.79 2.42
CA PHE A 16 0.13 -42.54 1.91
C PHE A 16 1.06 -41.37 2.37
N PHE A 17 1.93 -40.94 1.48
CA PHE A 17 2.53 -39.64 1.59
C PHE A 17 1.40 -38.61 1.43
N VAL A 18 0.80 -38.20 2.53
CA VAL A 18 0.06 -36.95 2.58
C VAL A 18 1.10 -35.84 2.42
N GLY A 19 1.29 -35.45 1.16
CA GLY A 19 2.04 -34.25 0.86
C GLY A 19 1.33 -33.09 1.59
N VAL A 20 1.90 -32.66 2.70
CA VAL A 20 1.56 -31.38 3.32
C VAL A 20 1.99 -30.34 2.30
N GLY A 21 1.10 -30.05 1.34
CA GLY A 21 1.25 -28.90 0.47
C GLY A 21 1.39 -27.68 1.36
N SER A 22 2.60 -27.16 1.46
CA SER A 22 2.86 -25.86 2.08
C SER A 22 1.98 -24.88 1.33
N VAL A 23 0.89 -24.43 1.94
CA VAL A 23 0.08 -23.32 1.43
C VAL A 23 1.03 -22.12 1.40
N VAL A 24 1.68 -21.90 0.27
CA VAL A 24 2.47 -20.70 0.02
C VAL A 24 1.46 -19.57 -0.04
N ARG A 25 1.33 -18.85 1.06
CA ARG A 25 0.51 -17.66 1.16
C ARG A 25 1.06 -16.62 0.20
N SER A 26 0.18 -16.00 -0.56
CA SER A 26 0.48 -14.75 -1.27
C SER A 26 0.91 -13.71 -0.22
N GLN A 27 2.21 -13.66 0.04
CA GLN A 27 2.80 -12.65 0.92
C GLN A 27 3.31 -11.53 0.04
N ASN A 28 2.95 -10.29 0.38
CA ASN A 28 3.60 -9.13 -0.23
C ASN A 28 5.11 -9.24 0.00
N LEU A 29 5.87 -9.28 -1.08
CA LEU A 29 7.33 -9.40 -1.05
C LEU A 29 8.02 -8.06 -0.79
N ILE A 30 7.28 -6.96 -0.73
CA ILE A 30 7.81 -5.62 -0.42
C ILE A 30 7.52 -5.31 1.05
N TYR A 31 8.57 -5.23 1.84
CA TYR A 31 8.49 -4.74 3.20
C TYR A 31 8.26 -3.23 3.20
N ASN A 32 7.41 -2.77 4.12
CA ASN A 32 7.17 -1.34 4.31
C ASN A 32 6.76 -0.60 3.01
N GLY A 33 5.94 -1.24 2.17
CA GLY A 33 5.47 -0.65 0.91
C GLY A 33 4.54 0.56 1.09
N GLY A 34 3.94 0.74 2.27
CA GLY A 34 3.20 1.93 2.67
C GLY A 34 4.06 2.98 3.39
N PHE A 35 5.38 2.80 3.47
CA PHE A 35 6.35 3.75 4.01
C PHE A 35 6.15 4.18 5.48
N GLU A 36 5.53 3.35 6.31
CA GLU A 36 5.12 3.67 7.68
C GLU A 36 6.20 3.38 8.74
N VAL A 37 7.25 2.63 8.40
CA VAL A 37 8.28 2.17 9.35
C VAL A 37 9.61 2.86 9.08
N PHE A 38 10.17 3.47 10.13
CA PHE A 38 11.41 4.24 10.07
C PHE A 38 12.53 3.59 10.88
N LYS A 39 13.80 3.82 10.48
CA LYS A 39 15.01 3.49 11.22
C LYS A 39 15.44 4.69 12.05
N GLY A 40 14.86 4.88 13.23
CA GLY A 40 15.18 6.05 14.06
C GLY A 40 14.19 7.19 13.88
N GLU A 41 14.66 8.44 13.90
CA GLU A 41 13.80 9.61 13.84
C GLU A 41 13.12 9.77 12.48
N VAL A 42 11.85 10.17 12.53
CA VAL A 42 11.09 10.50 11.32
C VAL A 42 11.62 11.83 10.78
N PRO A 43 12.04 11.91 9.51
CA PRO A 43 12.57 13.14 8.96
C PRO A 43 11.50 14.24 8.89
N CYS A 44 11.91 15.47 9.12
CA CYS A 44 11.04 16.64 9.05
C CYS A 44 10.81 17.14 7.61
N GLY A 45 10.47 16.26 6.68
CA GLY A 45 10.16 16.64 5.29
C GLY A 45 11.29 16.33 4.31
N TRP A 46 11.82 17.34 3.63
CA TRP A 46 12.80 17.17 2.57
C TRP A 46 14.06 16.44 3.03
N VAL A 47 14.39 15.36 2.34
CA VAL A 47 15.63 14.62 2.56
C VAL A 47 16.74 15.31 1.77
N ALA A 48 17.49 16.18 2.42
CA ALA A 48 18.60 16.92 1.78
C ALA A 48 19.86 16.06 1.59
N LYS A 49 20.00 14.99 2.39
CA LYS A 49 21.18 14.10 2.36
C LYS A 49 20.75 12.64 2.45
N ILE A 50 21.55 11.75 1.81
CA ILE A 50 21.31 10.30 1.86
C ILE A 50 21.25 9.77 3.30
N SER A 51 22.03 10.34 4.22
CA SER A 51 22.04 9.96 5.64
C SER A 51 20.75 10.29 6.39
N GLU A 52 19.93 11.18 5.84
CA GLU A 52 18.63 11.57 6.39
C GLU A 52 17.47 10.69 5.90
N PHE A 53 17.74 9.78 4.94
CA PHE A 53 16.76 8.84 4.43
C PHE A 53 16.62 7.66 5.39
N THR A 54 15.61 7.70 6.25
CA THR A 54 15.45 6.79 7.39
C THR A 54 14.37 5.74 7.23
N LEU A 55 13.81 5.57 6.04
CA LEU A 55 12.82 4.52 5.80
C LEU A 55 13.41 3.12 6.00
N ASN A 56 12.69 2.29 6.77
CA ASN A 56 13.09 0.90 6.96
C ASN A 56 12.89 0.11 5.66
N ASN A 57 13.85 -0.74 5.29
CA ASN A 57 13.90 -1.56 4.08
C ASN A 57 13.99 -0.79 2.74
N TRP A 58 14.06 0.54 2.76
CA TRP A 58 14.25 1.35 1.57
C TRP A 58 15.60 2.06 1.58
N THR A 59 16.19 2.23 0.42
CA THR A 59 17.49 2.88 0.21
C THR A 59 17.47 3.76 -1.05
N LEU A 60 18.46 4.63 -1.18
CA LEU A 60 18.67 5.48 -2.33
C LEU A 60 19.81 4.92 -3.20
N PRO A 61 19.55 4.46 -4.44
CA PRO A 61 20.57 3.85 -5.29
C PRO A 61 21.50 4.87 -5.96
N THR A 62 21.22 6.17 -5.86
CA THR A 62 22.01 7.28 -6.42
C THR A 62 22.21 8.36 -5.38
N TYR A 63 22.94 9.42 -5.72
CA TYR A 63 23.09 10.60 -4.85
C TYR A 63 21.86 11.52 -4.84
N THR A 64 20.87 11.26 -5.68
CA THR A 64 19.57 11.96 -5.62
C THR A 64 18.74 11.45 -4.46
N THR A 65 18.00 12.35 -3.81
CA THR A 65 17.24 12.04 -2.60
C THR A 65 15.75 12.12 -2.86
N ALA A 66 15.06 11.02 -2.59
CA ALA A 66 13.61 10.99 -2.53
C ALA A 66 13.12 11.63 -1.23
N ASP A 67 11.99 12.33 -1.28
CA ASP A 67 11.43 12.99 -0.12
C ASP A 67 10.48 12.06 0.64
N ILE A 68 10.46 12.21 1.97
CA ILE A 68 9.54 11.48 2.84
C ILE A 68 8.51 12.46 3.38
N PHE A 69 7.23 12.20 3.14
CA PHE A 69 6.13 12.97 3.71
C PHE A 69 5.37 12.12 4.71
N THR A 70 5.11 12.67 5.88
CA THR A 70 4.34 11.99 6.91
C THR A 70 3.46 12.98 7.67
N SER A 71 2.28 12.51 8.10
CA SER A 71 1.40 13.24 9.00
C SER A 71 1.67 12.91 10.49
N PHE A 72 2.67 12.09 10.80
CA PHE A 72 3.10 11.90 12.18
C PHE A 72 3.48 13.26 12.78
N GLN A 73 2.80 13.64 13.84
CA GLN A 73 3.19 14.80 14.64
C GLN A 73 4.45 14.41 15.43
N ASN A 74 5.56 15.05 15.11
CA ASN A 74 6.78 14.92 15.87
C ASN A 74 7.01 16.24 16.61
N GLU A 75 7.20 16.21 17.93
CA GLU A 75 7.54 17.37 18.75
C GLU A 75 8.80 18.08 18.25
N GLN A 76 9.69 17.35 17.58
CA GLN A 76 10.91 17.89 16.97
C GLN A 76 10.67 18.66 15.67
N CYS A 77 9.49 18.53 15.06
CA CYS A 77 9.11 19.21 13.82
C CYS A 77 7.83 20.05 13.96
N PRO A 78 7.69 20.90 14.98
CA PRO A 78 6.43 21.59 15.29
C PRO A 78 5.96 22.51 14.15
N ASN A 79 6.88 23.04 13.35
CA ASN A 79 6.57 23.91 12.21
C ASN A 79 6.35 23.14 10.91
N PHE A 80 6.72 21.87 10.86
CA PHE A 80 6.63 21.03 9.67
C PHE A 80 5.34 20.21 9.61
N ALA A 81 4.73 19.88 10.75
CA ALA A 81 3.41 19.25 10.78
C ALA A 81 2.34 20.11 10.07
N GLY A 82 2.43 21.44 10.23
CA GLY A 82 1.63 22.38 9.44
C GLY A 82 2.12 22.55 8.00
N ALA A 83 3.43 22.53 7.76
CA ALA A 83 4.03 22.71 6.44
C ALA A 83 4.00 21.43 5.60
N GLY A 84 4.17 20.24 6.19
CA GLY A 84 4.04 18.96 5.49
C GLY A 84 2.64 18.81 4.89
N ASN A 85 1.61 19.08 5.65
CA ASN A 85 0.24 19.10 5.14
C ASN A 85 -0.02 20.31 4.21
N SER A 86 0.60 21.46 4.42
CA SER A 86 0.40 22.63 3.57
C SER A 86 1.24 22.61 2.30
N ILE A 87 2.46 22.06 2.33
CA ILE A 87 3.32 21.93 1.14
C ILE A 87 2.73 20.89 0.20
N VAL A 88 2.34 19.74 0.70
CA VAL A 88 1.78 18.68 -0.14
C VAL A 88 0.28 18.86 -0.33
N GLY A 89 -0.45 19.24 0.72
CA GLY A 89 -1.91 19.40 0.72
C GLY A 89 -2.63 18.13 0.27
N VAL A 90 -2.01 16.95 0.55
CA VAL A 90 -2.44 15.64 0.11
C VAL A 90 -2.17 14.67 1.25
N SER A 91 -3.16 13.87 1.60
CA SER A 91 -2.97 12.74 2.50
C SER A 91 -2.32 11.57 1.78
N ALA A 92 -1.59 10.72 2.50
CA ALA A 92 -1.16 9.42 2.03
C ALA A 92 -2.35 8.62 1.46
N HIS A 93 -2.10 7.69 0.56
CA HIS A 93 -3.15 6.80 0.05
C HIS A 93 -3.70 5.94 1.19
N ARG A 94 -2.79 5.37 1.99
CA ARG A 94 -3.11 4.71 3.25
C ARG A 94 -2.12 5.14 4.32
N GLY A 95 -2.49 4.91 5.59
CA GLY A 95 -1.62 5.26 6.70
C GLY A 95 -1.34 6.76 6.80
N GLN A 96 -0.10 7.11 7.10
CA GLN A 96 0.32 8.47 7.40
C GLN A 96 1.52 8.96 6.59
N SER A 97 2.17 8.08 5.83
CA SER A 97 3.43 8.35 5.15
C SER A 97 3.35 8.05 3.65
N MET A 98 4.13 8.76 2.86
CA MET A 98 4.27 8.57 1.42
C MET A 98 5.62 9.12 0.95
N ILE A 99 6.06 8.72 -0.25
CA ILE A 99 7.31 9.17 -0.87
C ILE A 99 7.05 10.15 -1.99
N GLY A 100 7.91 11.17 -2.12
CA GLY A 100 7.95 12.07 -3.26
C GLY A 100 9.19 11.80 -4.14
N LEU A 101 8.99 11.79 -5.46
CA LEU A 101 10.03 11.49 -6.45
C LEU A 101 9.98 12.45 -7.64
N PHE A 102 11.13 13.04 -8.02
CA PHE A 102 11.29 13.63 -9.34
C PHE A 102 11.51 12.53 -10.39
N THR A 103 10.58 12.43 -11.34
CA THR A 103 10.64 11.43 -12.42
C THR A 103 10.97 12.05 -13.78
N TYR A 104 11.00 13.38 -13.91
CA TYR A 104 11.31 14.11 -15.13
C TYR A 104 11.91 15.48 -14.81
N GLY A 105 12.83 15.93 -15.63
CA GLY A 105 13.38 17.29 -15.62
C GLY A 105 14.90 17.33 -15.62
N VAL A 106 15.43 18.53 -15.79
CA VAL A 106 16.87 18.82 -15.87
C VAL A 106 17.32 19.58 -14.65
N SER A 107 18.47 19.20 -14.10
CA SER A 107 19.17 19.95 -13.05
C SER A 107 20.60 20.24 -13.51
N PRO A 108 20.88 21.45 -14.02
CA PRO A 108 22.25 21.83 -14.35
C PRO A 108 23.17 21.83 -13.10
N PRO A 109 24.39 21.33 -13.16
CA PRO A 109 25.10 20.81 -14.34
C PRO A 109 24.87 19.29 -14.59
N HIS A 110 23.97 18.63 -13.87
CA HIS A 110 23.87 17.17 -13.79
C HIS A 110 23.06 16.51 -14.92
N GLY A 111 22.41 17.30 -15.78
CA GLY A 111 21.58 16.77 -16.87
C GLY A 111 20.20 16.31 -16.41
N ALA A 112 19.69 15.20 -16.94
CA ALA A 112 18.40 14.66 -16.56
C ALA A 112 18.38 14.29 -15.07
N TRP A 113 17.52 14.96 -14.30
CA TRP A 113 17.36 14.74 -12.87
C TRP A 113 16.30 13.66 -12.64
N ARG A 114 16.69 12.61 -11.94
CA ARG A 114 15.80 11.50 -11.58
C ARG A 114 16.07 11.11 -10.13
N GLU A 115 15.01 10.83 -9.41
CA GLU A 115 15.09 10.26 -8.08
C GLU A 115 14.59 8.82 -8.12
N TYR A 116 15.22 8.00 -7.29
CA TYR A 116 14.95 6.57 -7.23
C TYR A 116 14.89 6.13 -5.79
N ILE A 117 14.04 5.14 -5.53
CA ILE A 117 14.07 4.38 -4.28
C ILE A 117 14.27 2.90 -4.60
N GLN A 118 14.91 2.18 -3.70
CA GLN A 118 15.20 0.77 -3.83
C GLN A 118 14.90 0.02 -2.56
N THR A 119 14.35 -1.19 -2.69
CA THR A 119 14.14 -2.12 -1.58
C THR A 119 14.63 -3.50 -1.94
N ASP A 120 15.05 -4.27 -0.93
CA ASP A 120 15.18 -5.72 -1.02
C ASP A 120 13.81 -6.38 -0.92
N LEU A 121 13.66 -7.51 -1.60
CA LEU A 121 12.45 -8.32 -1.56
C LEU A 121 12.52 -9.32 -0.40
N ALA A 122 11.38 -9.63 0.21
CA ALA A 122 11.27 -10.60 1.31
C ALA A 122 11.77 -12.01 0.96
N ALA A 123 11.76 -12.35 -0.33
CA ALA A 123 12.33 -13.55 -0.90
C ALA A 123 12.69 -13.30 -2.37
N PRO A 124 13.68 -14.04 -2.92
CA PRO A 124 13.98 -14.00 -4.35
C PRO A 124 12.76 -14.39 -5.18
N LEU A 125 12.58 -13.73 -6.32
CA LEU A 125 11.54 -14.13 -7.27
C LEU A 125 11.90 -15.47 -7.91
N VAL A 126 10.92 -16.33 -8.09
CA VAL A 126 11.10 -17.61 -8.75
C VAL A 126 10.96 -17.45 -10.27
N PRO A 127 11.98 -17.77 -11.07
CA PRO A 127 11.91 -17.69 -12.52
C PRO A 127 10.71 -18.48 -13.07
N GLY A 128 9.97 -17.85 -13.99
CA GLY A 128 8.78 -18.44 -14.61
C GLY A 128 7.48 -18.31 -13.82
N GLU A 129 7.53 -17.93 -12.54
CA GLU A 129 6.32 -17.60 -11.78
C GLU A 129 5.84 -16.17 -12.06
N ALA A 130 4.53 -15.98 -12.05
CA ALA A 130 3.95 -14.66 -12.25
C ALA A 130 3.75 -13.91 -10.93
N TYR A 131 4.06 -12.62 -10.92
CA TYR A 131 3.90 -11.73 -9.77
C TYR A 131 3.09 -10.50 -10.18
N LEU A 132 2.13 -10.10 -9.35
CA LEU A 132 1.37 -8.87 -9.53
C LEU A 132 2.04 -7.74 -8.74
N LEU A 133 2.57 -6.76 -9.47
CA LEU A 133 3.04 -5.48 -8.94
C LEU A 133 1.88 -4.50 -8.88
N LYS A 134 1.75 -3.78 -7.77
CA LYS A 134 0.83 -2.66 -7.59
C LYS A 134 1.57 -1.50 -6.94
N ALA A 135 1.20 -0.28 -7.31
CA ALA A 135 1.65 0.94 -6.66
C ALA A 135 0.59 2.04 -6.83
N TRP A 136 0.42 2.88 -5.83
CA TRP A 136 -0.43 4.04 -5.92
C TRP A 136 0.42 5.28 -6.18
N VAL A 137 0.07 6.01 -7.24
CA VAL A 137 0.83 7.16 -7.71
C VAL A 137 -0.10 8.36 -7.85
N ARG A 138 0.39 9.54 -7.47
CA ARG A 138 -0.33 10.80 -7.64
C ARG A 138 0.62 11.89 -8.10
N LEU A 139 0.24 12.67 -9.10
CA LEU A 139 1.00 13.84 -9.49
C LEU A 139 0.88 14.89 -8.38
N HIS A 140 1.99 15.49 -7.98
CA HIS A 140 1.97 16.58 -7.03
C HIS A 140 1.23 17.81 -7.61
N LYS A 141 0.39 18.46 -6.80
CA LYS A 141 -0.50 19.54 -7.28
C LYS A 141 0.25 20.72 -7.91
N ASN A 142 1.45 21.02 -7.40
CA ASN A 142 2.30 22.12 -7.87
C ASN A 142 3.30 21.67 -8.95
N SER A 143 3.25 20.42 -9.43
CA SER A 143 4.12 19.96 -10.48
C SER A 143 3.83 20.71 -11.79
N PRO A 144 4.81 21.41 -12.39
CA PRO A 144 4.59 22.23 -13.60
C PRO A 144 4.32 21.38 -14.85
N CYS A 145 4.71 20.10 -14.82
CA CYS A 145 4.34 19.14 -15.87
C CYS A 145 4.01 17.78 -15.29
N ALA A 146 3.35 16.94 -16.08
CA ALA A 146 3.17 15.53 -15.87
C ALA A 146 4.04 14.75 -16.86
N ALA A 147 4.52 13.57 -16.45
CA ALA A 147 5.37 12.72 -17.27
C ALA A 147 4.90 11.26 -17.25
N GLY A 148 5.30 10.51 -18.26
CA GLY A 148 5.16 9.05 -18.29
C GLY A 148 6.45 8.33 -17.89
N ASN A 149 6.56 7.08 -18.29
CA ASN A 149 7.71 6.19 -18.06
C ASN A 149 8.02 5.96 -16.58
N PHE A 150 6.98 5.78 -15.76
CA PHE A 150 7.16 5.33 -14.38
C PHE A 150 7.58 3.86 -14.39
N GLY A 151 8.81 3.57 -13.97
CA GLY A 151 9.46 2.27 -14.16
C GLY A 151 9.76 1.53 -12.86
N PHE A 152 9.73 0.19 -12.97
CA PHE A 152 10.05 -0.77 -11.91
C PHE A 152 11.11 -1.72 -12.44
N TYR A 153 12.33 -1.57 -11.90
CA TYR A 153 13.50 -2.34 -12.31
C TYR A 153 13.83 -3.38 -11.25
N PHE A 154 13.85 -4.65 -11.65
CA PHE A 154 14.20 -5.77 -10.79
C PHE A 154 15.63 -6.24 -11.06
N SER A 155 16.38 -6.58 -10.01
CA SER A 155 17.78 -6.99 -10.10
C SER A 155 18.17 -8.06 -9.08
N GLU A 156 19.22 -8.84 -9.42
CA GLU A 156 19.80 -9.81 -8.48
C GLU A 156 20.64 -9.14 -7.39
N LYS A 157 21.28 -8.03 -7.73
CA LYS A 157 22.15 -7.25 -6.82
C LYS A 157 21.58 -5.85 -6.65
N PRO A 158 21.86 -5.19 -5.51
CA PRO A 158 21.43 -3.83 -5.31
C PRO A 158 22.03 -2.91 -6.37
N VAL A 159 21.21 -2.03 -6.92
CA VAL A 159 21.70 -0.95 -7.79
C VAL A 159 22.41 0.07 -6.91
N LYS A 160 23.61 0.47 -7.33
CA LYS A 160 24.37 1.53 -6.70
C LYS A 160 25.08 2.35 -7.76
N GLN A 161 24.88 3.65 -7.76
CA GLN A 161 25.55 4.59 -8.64
C GLN A 161 25.95 5.84 -7.83
N ASP A 162 27.23 6.01 -7.61
CA ASP A 162 27.80 7.12 -6.82
C ASP A 162 27.81 8.43 -7.67
N SER A 163 26.65 8.84 -8.17
CA SER A 163 26.48 10.07 -8.92
C SER A 163 25.00 10.53 -8.93
N PHE A 164 24.78 11.78 -9.36
CA PHE A 164 23.46 12.36 -9.60
C PHE A 164 22.88 12.03 -10.98
N LYS A 165 23.59 11.28 -11.79
CA LYS A 165 23.15 10.95 -13.15
C LYS A 165 22.03 9.93 -13.13
N LYS A 166 21.18 10.01 -14.13
CA LYS A 166 20.12 9.03 -14.39
C LYS A 166 20.71 7.61 -14.52
N LEU A 167 20.02 6.64 -13.93
CA LEU A 167 20.36 5.22 -14.09
C LEU A 167 20.14 4.77 -15.54
N LYS A 168 21.17 4.15 -16.12
CA LYS A 168 21.10 3.58 -17.49
C LYS A 168 20.67 2.11 -17.42
N LEU A 169 19.41 1.89 -17.04
CA LEU A 169 18.80 0.56 -16.87
C LEU A 169 17.50 0.48 -17.67
N SER A 170 17.09 -0.75 -18.01
CA SER A 170 15.83 -1.02 -18.70
C SER A 170 14.89 -1.73 -17.73
N PRO A 171 13.84 -1.06 -17.21
CA PRO A 171 12.92 -1.66 -16.27
C PRO A 171 12.08 -2.76 -16.93
N GLN A 172 11.78 -3.82 -16.20
CA GLN A 172 10.93 -4.92 -16.66
C GLN A 172 9.46 -4.51 -16.76
N ILE A 173 9.04 -3.58 -15.88
CA ILE A 173 7.70 -2.98 -15.92
C ILE A 173 7.85 -1.48 -16.11
N GLU A 174 7.13 -0.90 -17.07
CA GLU A 174 7.17 0.52 -17.36
C GLU A 174 5.80 1.05 -17.80
N PHE A 175 5.28 2.00 -17.04
CA PHE A 175 4.04 2.70 -17.36
C PHE A 175 4.34 3.91 -18.23
N LYS A 176 4.21 3.76 -19.56
CA LYS A 176 4.55 4.78 -20.55
C LYS A 176 3.56 5.94 -20.59
N ALA A 177 2.32 5.69 -20.18
CA ALA A 177 1.28 6.71 -20.19
C ALA A 177 1.59 7.86 -19.20
N ILE A 178 1.21 9.08 -19.58
CA ILE A 178 1.33 10.25 -18.71
C ILE A 178 0.30 10.14 -17.57
N ILE A 179 0.78 10.18 -16.33
CA ILE A 179 -0.07 10.21 -15.14
C ILE A 179 -0.27 11.68 -14.76
N ASP A 180 -1.36 12.31 -15.19
CA ASP A 180 -1.61 13.75 -15.02
C ASP A 180 -2.61 14.11 -13.92
N ARG A 181 -2.97 13.14 -13.06
CA ARG A 181 -3.96 13.33 -12.00
C ARG A 181 -3.31 13.83 -10.72
N ALA A 182 -3.60 15.09 -10.37
CA ALA A 182 -3.19 15.72 -9.11
C ALA A 182 -4.34 15.77 -8.07
N ASP A 183 -5.54 15.41 -8.46
CA ASP A 183 -6.76 15.42 -7.65
C ASP A 183 -6.97 14.10 -6.88
N ARG A 184 -6.40 13.00 -7.34
CA ARG A 184 -6.60 11.66 -6.76
C ARG A 184 -5.40 10.74 -6.97
N TRP A 185 -5.31 9.72 -6.14
CA TRP A 185 -4.40 8.60 -6.31
C TRP A 185 -4.83 7.71 -7.49
N ILE A 186 -3.87 7.23 -8.24
CA ILE A 186 -4.04 6.33 -9.38
C ILE A 186 -3.32 5.03 -9.08
N LEU A 187 -4.03 3.92 -9.13
CA LEU A 187 -3.44 2.60 -9.08
C LEU A 187 -2.75 2.31 -10.43
N ILE A 188 -1.46 2.00 -10.38
CA ILE A 188 -0.72 1.39 -11.48
C ILE A 188 -0.40 -0.05 -11.09
N GLN A 189 -0.65 -0.98 -12.00
CA GLN A 189 -0.40 -2.40 -11.75
C GLN A 189 -0.05 -3.13 -13.03
N ASP A 190 0.86 -4.08 -12.94
CA ASP A 190 1.25 -4.97 -14.04
C ASP A 190 1.77 -6.30 -13.51
N THR A 191 1.88 -7.28 -14.40
CA THR A 191 2.36 -8.62 -14.08
C THR A 191 3.80 -8.80 -14.54
N LEU A 192 4.66 -9.24 -13.61
CA LEU A 192 6.04 -9.65 -13.90
C LEU A 192 6.12 -11.18 -13.95
N VAL A 193 6.73 -11.71 -15.01
CA VAL A 193 7.23 -13.08 -15.05
C VAL A 193 8.76 -13.00 -15.12
N PRO A 194 9.46 -13.18 -13.99
CA PRO A 194 10.91 -13.05 -13.96
C PRO A 194 11.58 -14.21 -14.73
N ASN A 195 12.68 -13.91 -15.40
CA ASN A 195 13.51 -14.91 -16.07
C ASN A 195 14.73 -15.34 -15.24
N GLN A 196 14.92 -14.73 -14.07
CA GLN A 196 16.00 -15.03 -13.13
C GLN A 196 15.58 -14.62 -11.70
N PRO A 197 16.26 -15.08 -10.63
CA PRO A 197 15.90 -14.77 -9.26
C PRO A 197 16.28 -13.33 -8.91
N TYR A 198 15.33 -12.42 -9.01
CA TYR A 198 15.52 -11.04 -8.59
C TYR A 198 15.35 -10.91 -7.08
N HIS A 199 16.21 -10.10 -6.46
CA HIS A 199 16.25 -9.84 -5.02
C HIS A 199 15.90 -8.40 -4.66
N TYR A 200 15.95 -7.48 -5.62
CA TYR A 200 15.77 -6.04 -5.40
C TYR A 200 14.78 -5.45 -6.39
N LEU A 201 14.10 -4.42 -5.94
CA LEU A 201 13.24 -3.55 -6.76
C LEU A 201 13.74 -2.12 -6.66
N THR A 202 13.98 -1.48 -7.79
CA THR A 202 14.27 -0.04 -7.91
C THR A 202 13.13 0.64 -8.66
N ILE A 203 12.62 1.76 -8.13
CA ILE A 203 11.49 2.50 -8.68
C ILE A 203 11.95 3.90 -9.10
N GLY A 204 11.51 4.37 -10.27
CA GLY A 204 11.79 5.70 -10.82
C GLY A 204 11.59 5.77 -12.32
N ASN A 205 12.11 6.81 -12.98
CA ASN A 205 12.12 6.90 -14.44
C ASN A 205 13.53 6.67 -14.99
N PHE A 206 13.69 5.65 -15.83
CA PHE A 206 14.98 5.21 -16.37
C PHE A 206 15.24 5.76 -17.80
N ARG A 207 14.31 6.54 -18.37
CA ARG A 207 14.39 7.07 -19.73
C ARG A 207 15.03 8.45 -19.77
N GLU A 208 15.59 8.79 -20.94
CA GLU A 208 16.02 10.16 -21.22
C GLU A 208 14.82 11.10 -21.31
N ASP A 209 15.05 12.41 -21.17
CA ASP A 209 13.98 13.40 -21.29
C ASP A 209 13.35 13.40 -22.69
N SER A 210 14.17 13.15 -23.74
CA SER A 210 13.70 13.02 -25.11
C SER A 210 12.80 11.81 -25.37
N GLU A 211 12.91 10.78 -24.54
CA GLU A 211 12.12 9.53 -24.63
C GLU A 211 10.92 9.54 -23.68
N THR A 212 10.85 10.51 -22.76
CA THR A 212 9.80 10.57 -21.74
C THR A 212 8.65 11.44 -22.24
N PRO A 213 7.45 10.87 -22.47
CA PRO A 213 6.29 11.66 -22.83
C PRO A 213 5.92 12.58 -21.67
N LYS A 214 5.62 13.85 -21.99
CA LYS A 214 5.25 14.86 -21.01
C LYS A 214 4.05 15.68 -21.44
N LYS A 215 3.40 16.31 -20.45
CA LYS A 215 2.31 17.25 -20.62
C LYS A 215 2.56 18.44 -19.73
N ASP A 216 2.72 19.62 -20.32
CA ASP A 216 2.86 20.86 -19.56
C ASP A 216 1.51 21.23 -18.93
N ARG A 217 1.54 21.71 -17.66
CA ARG A 217 0.35 22.07 -16.89
C ARG A 217 0.23 23.60 -16.69
N GLY A 218 1.20 24.36 -17.16
CA GLY A 218 1.30 25.79 -16.88
C GLY A 218 1.87 26.06 -15.47
N THR A 219 2.19 27.30 -15.20
CA THR A 219 2.65 27.74 -13.87
C THR A 219 1.44 27.94 -12.97
N THR A 220 1.27 27.08 -11.97
CA THR A 220 0.29 27.27 -10.90
C THR A 220 1.02 27.83 -9.68
N GLY A 221 0.87 29.12 -9.40
CA GLY A 221 1.20 29.69 -8.09
C GLY A 221 2.45 30.57 -8.01
N SER A 222 2.33 31.64 -7.25
CA SER A 222 3.27 32.75 -7.09
C SER A 222 3.99 32.78 -5.73
N ASN A 223 4.34 31.60 -5.16
CA ASN A 223 5.00 31.54 -3.86
C ASN A 223 6.49 31.22 -3.96
N ILE A 224 7.27 31.74 -2.99
CA ILE A 224 8.74 31.60 -2.87
C ILE A 224 9.20 30.13 -2.95
N GLN A 225 8.38 29.17 -2.57
CA GLN A 225 8.62 27.73 -2.76
C GLN A 225 8.58 27.29 -4.23
N ASP A 226 7.88 28.04 -5.10
CA ASP A 226 7.93 27.82 -6.55
C ASP A 226 9.32 28.09 -7.14
N LEU A 227 10.17 28.85 -6.46
CA LEU A 227 11.55 29.10 -6.89
C LEU A 227 12.46 27.88 -6.76
N LEU A 228 12.23 27.01 -5.82
CA LEU A 228 12.95 25.73 -5.70
C LEU A 228 12.47 24.71 -6.75
N TYR A 229 11.22 24.83 -7.20
CA TYR A 229 10.63 24.01 -8.27
C TYR A 229 10.69 24.70 -9.64
N ASN A 230 11.21 25.94 -9.72
CA ASN A 230 11.11 26.86 -10.85
C ASN A 230 12.03 26.55 -12.04
N THR A 231 12.32 25.30 -12.27
CA THR A 231 12.65 24.88 -13.62
C THR A 231 11.36 24.38 -14.27
N ARG A 232 10.82 25.14 -15.20
CA ARG A 232 9.53 24.98 -15.90
C ARG A 232 9.26 23.61 -16.54
N GLN A 233 10.00 22.57 -16.18
CA GLN A 233 9.96 21.25 -16.80
C GLN A 233 10.30 20.11 -15.84
N ARG A 234 9.74 20.09 -14.63
CA ARG A 234 9.93 18.96 -13.71
C ARG A 234 8.60 18.30 -13.39
N ALA A 235 8.57 16.96 -13.43
CA ALA A 235 7.45 16.19 -12.94
C ALA A 235 7.79 15.53 -11.59
N TYR A 236 6.97 15.83 -10.59
CA TYR A 236 7.12 15.32 -9.24
C TYR A 236 5.89 14.49 -8.83
N TYR A 237 6.11 13.28 -8.42
CA TYR A 237 5.09 12.31 -8.08
C TYR A 237 5.17 11.89 -6.63
N LEU A 238 3.99 11.65 -6.06
CA LEU A 238 3.82 10.98 -4.79
C LEU A 238 3.56 9.50 -5.05
N LEU A 239 4.18 8.63 -4.26
CA LEU A 239 4.11 7.18 -4.33
C LEU A 239 3.71 6.62 -2.98
N ASP A 240 2.82 5.62 -2.97
CA ASP A 240 2.38 4.94 -1.77
C ASP A 240 1.90 3.51 -2.07
N ASP A 241 1.75 2.69 -1.04
CA ASP A 241 1.18 1.33 -1.07
C ASP A 241 1.76 0.46 -2.20
N VAL A 242 3.09 0.33 -2.24
CA VAL A 242 3.78 -0.55 -3.19
C VAL A 242 3.68 -2.00 -2.73
N SER A 243 3.22 -2.89 -3.59
CA SER A 243 3.16 -4.33 -3.30
C SER A 243 3.58 -5.18 -4.48
N LEU A 244 4.17 -6.33 -4.19
CA LEU A 244 4.53 -7.38 -5.15
C LEU A 244 4.10 -8.73 -4.58
N GLU A 245 3.15 -9.38 -5.23
CA GLU A 245 2.54 -10.62 -4.73
C GLU A 245 2.61 -11.71 -5.78
N PRO A 246 2.95 -12.98 -5.42
CA PRO A 246 2.85 -14.10 -6.35
C PRO A 246 1.43 -14.23 -6.91
N LEU A 247 1.33 -14.39 -8.22
CA LEU A 247 0.06 -14.53 -8.94
C LEU A 247 -0.19 -16.02 -9.18
N ASN A 248 -0.44 -16.78 -8.12
CA ASN A 248 -0.77 -18.19 -8.25
C ASN A 248 -2.23 -18.36 -8.72
N PRO A 249 -2.50 -19.08 -9.86
CA PRO A 249 -3.85 -19.31 -10.35
C PRO A 249 -4.76 -20.02 -9.34
N GLU A 250 -4.23 -20.96 -8.57
CA GLU A 250 -5.00 -21.68 -7.53
C GLU A 250 -5.36 -20.76 -6.36
N LEU A 251 -4.47 -19.83 -6.00
CA LEU A 251 -4.76 -18.81 -5.00
C LEU A 251 -5.81 -17.80 -5.48
N LYS A 252 -5.87 -17.51 -6.78
CA LYS A 252 -6.86 -16.61 -7.36
C LYS A 252 -8.28 -17.13 -7.18
N ILE A 253 -8.49 -18.43 -7.35
CA ILE A 253 -9.80 -19.06 -7.14
C ILE A 253 -10.12 -19.12 -5.65
N GLU A 254 -9.16 -19.48 -4.80
CA GLU A 254 -9.35 -19.55 -3.34
C GLU A 254 -9.53 -18.16 -2.70
N VAL A 255 -8.81 -17.15 -3.20
CA VAL A 255 -8.98 -15.73 -2.78
C VAL A 255 -10.28 -15.16 -3.34
N GLN A 256 -10.67 -15.47 -4.57
CA GLN A 256 -11.92 -15.03 -5.15
C GLN A 256 -13.13 -15.65 -4.42
N GLN A 257 -13.10 -16.95 -4.14
CA GLN A 257 -14.12 -17.61 -3.33
C GLN A 257 -14.11 -17.15 -1.87
N GLN A 258 -12.93 -16.86 -1.29
CA GLN A 258 -12.81 -16.29 0.04
C GLN A 258 -13.21 -14.80 0.08
N LEU A 259 -13.06 -14.05 -1.02
CA LEU A 259 -13.54 -12.67 -1.14
C LEU A 259 -15.06 -12.62 -1.34
N GLU A 260 -15.66 -13.57 -2.05
CA GLU A 260 -17.11 -13.68 -2.17
C GLU A 260 -17.76 -14.04 -0.83
N ASP A 261 -17.15 -14.94 -0.03
CA ASP A 261 -17.57 -15.22 1.35
C ASP A 261 -17.27 -14.05 2.30
N VAL A 262 -16.26 -13.24 2.04
CA VAL A 262 -15.83 -12.09 2.86
C VAL A 262 -16.55 -10.80 2.48
N ASP A 263 -16.99 -10.63 1.24
CA ASP A 263 -17.72 -9.43 0.81
C ASP A 263 -19.06 -9.25 1.57
N LEU A 264 -19.61 -10.34 2.05
CA LEU A 264 -20.76 -10.33 2.97
C LEU A 264 -20.38 -9.83 4.39
N MET A 265 -19.10 -9.69 4.73
CA MET A 265 -18.61 -9.39 6.09
C MET A 265 -17.69 -8.18 6.19
N THR A 266 -17.44 -7.47 5.09
CA THR A 266 -16.46 -6.36 5.08
C THR A 266 -17.01 -5.05 5.60
N GLN A 267 -18.32 -4.93 5.77
CA GLN A 267 -18.96 -3.70 6.27
C GLN A 267 -20.14 -4.00 7.19
N VAL A 268 -20.21 -3.23 8.28
CA VAL A 268 -21.34 -3.18 9.21
C VAL A 268 -21.96 -1.81 9.09
N HIS A 269 -23.24 -1.72 8.68
CA HIS A 269 -23.95 -0.46 8.51
C HIS A 269 -24.79 -0.13 9.73
N PHE A 270 -24.90 1.15 10.05
CA PHE A 270 -25.63 1.63 11.22
C PHE A 270 -26.77 2.58 10.82
N ASP A 271 -27.82 2.57 11.64
CA ASP A 271 -28.89 3.56 11.52
C ASP A 271 -28.36 4.97 11.85
N HIS A 272 -29.17 5.98 11.48
CA HIS A 272 -28.85 7.34 11.80
C HIS A 272 -28.75 7.53 13.30
N ASP A 273 -27.66 8.18 13.74
CA ASP A 273 -27.39 8.49 15.14
C ASP A 273 -27.34 7.26 16.08
N ARG A 274 -27.03 6.07 15.54
CA ARG A 274 -26.88 4.82 16.28
C ARG A 274 -25.48 4.26 16.16
N PHE A 275 -25.06 3.58 17.23
CA PHE A 275 -23.81 2.81 17.28
C PHE A 275 -24.00 1.38 17.82
N GLU A 276 -25.22 1.05 18.29
CA GLU A 276 -25.54 -0.30 18.76
C GLU A 276 -25.62 -1.29 17.59
N LEU A 277 -25.16 -2.52 17.82
CA LEU A 277 -25.26 -3.61 16.86
C LEU A 277 -26.68 -4.16 16.81
N SER A 278 -27.22 -4.30 15.61
CA SER A 278 -28.48 -5.04 15.42
C SER A 278 -28.23 -6.55 15.45
N PRO A 279 -29.27 -7.38 15.70
CA PRO A 279 -29.13 -8.84 15.68
C PRO A 279 -28.57 -9.40 14.35
N ASP A 280 -28.89 -8.77 13.21
CA ASP A 280 -28.34 -9.15 11.90
C ASP A 280 -26.83 -8.86 11.82
N MET A 281 -26.40 -7.70 12.31
CA MET A 281 -24.98 -7.36 12.40
C MET A 281 -24.20 -8.34 13.30
N GLU A 282 -24.77 -8.68 14.46
CA GLU A 282 -24.18 -9.67 15.36
C GLU A 282 -24.06 -11.05 14.69
N ALA A 283 -25.08 -11.49 13.96
CA ALA A 283 -25.04 -12.75 13.23
C ALA A 283 -23.93 -12.77 12.16
N ARG A 284 -23.74 -11.66 11.46
CA ARG A 284 -22.65 -11.50 10.48
C ARG A 284 -21.27 -11.48 11.15
N LEU A 285 -21.12 -10.74 12.25
CA LEU A 285 -19.87 -10.72 13.03
C LEU A 285 -19.54 -12.09 13.63
N LYS A 286 -20.55 -12.87 14.01
CA LYS A 286 -20.36 -14.25 14.48
C LYS A 286 -19.80 -15.16 13.38
N LYS A 287 -20.27 -15.02 12.12
CA LYS A 287 -19.71 -15.76 10.99
C LYS A 287 -18.23 -15.38 10.76
N LEU A 288 -17.93 -14.06 10.79
CA LEU A 288 -16.55 -13.58 10.72
C LEU A 288 -15.67 -14.16 11.81
N LEU A 289 -16.16 -14.19 13.05
CA LEU A 289 -15.43 -14.74 14.18
C LEU A 289 -15.09 -16.23 13.99
N LEU A 290 -16.03 -17.04 13.51
CA LEU A 290 -15.81 -18.46 13.19
C LEU A 290 -14.72 -18.62 12.11
N HIS A 291 -14.68 -17.73 11.13
CA HIS A 291 -13.64 -17.72 10.11
C HIS A 291 -12.26 -17.36 10.70
N LEU A 292 -12.21 -16.37 11.58
CA LEU A 292 -10.98 -15.95 12.26
C LEU A 292 -10.43 -16.99 13.23
N GLN A 293 -11.29 -17.78 13.89
CA GLN A 293 -10.88 -18.89 14.76
C GLN A 293 -10.09 -19.95 13.97
N LYS A 294 -10.48 -20.24 12.73
CA LYS A 294 -9.76 -21.14 11.84
C LYS A 294 -8.44 -20.55 11.28
N LYS A 295 -8.26 -19.24 11.42
CA LYS A 295 -7.09 -18.51 10.87
C LYS A 295 -6.42 -17.64 11.94
N PRO A 296 -5.67 -18.24 12.89
CA PRO A 296 -5.16 -17.54 14.07
C PRO A 296 -4.18 -16.40 13.79
N ARG A 297 -3.60 -16.36 12.60
CA ARG A 297 -2.64 -15.30 12.19
C ARG A 297 -3.29 -14.09 11.55
N LEU A 298 -4.59 -14.16 11.17
CA LEU A 298 -5.30 -13.01 10.62
C LEU A 298 -5.62 -12.03 11.72
N ARG A 299 -5.44 -10.75 11.43
CA ARG A 299 -5.81 -9.61 12.26
C ARG A 299 -6.89 -8.82 11.55
N LEU A 300 -7.57 -7.95 12.26
CA LEU A 300 -8.59 -7.05 11.73
C LEU A 300 -8.14 -5.60 11.87
N MET A 301 -8.40 -4.81 10.84
CA MET A 301 -8.48 -3.37 10.91
C MET A 301 -9.95 -2.97 10.85
N LEU A 302 -10.43 -2.25 11.84
CA LEU A 302 -11.79 -1.72 11.91
C LEU A 302 -11.75 -0.21 11.65
N GLY A 303 -12.43 0.25 10.60
CA GLY A 303 -12.49 1.66 10.21
C GLY A 303 -13.91 2.23 10.35
N GLY A 304 -14.13 3.15 11.30
CA GLY A 304 -15.45 3.76 11.54
C GLY A 304 -15.70 4.99 10.69
N HIS A 305 -16.93 5.11 10.18
CA HIS A 305 -17.37 6.21 9.34
C HIS A 305 -18.77 6.71 9.73
N THR A 306 -19.06 7.96 9.39
CA THR A 306 -20.41 8.56 9.47
C THR A 306 -20.83 9.12 8.12
N ASP A 307 -22.10 9.50 8.01
CA ASP A 307 -22.53 10.46 6.99
C ASP A 307 -22.11 11.89 7.38
N SER A 308 -22.43 12.86 6.55
CA SER A 308 -22.07 14.27 6.77
C SER A 308 -23.09 15.05 7.61
N VAL A 309 -24.09 14.41 8.19
CA VAL A 309 -25.11 15.08 9.02
C VAL A 309 -24.55 15.28 10.42
N GLY A 310 -24.56 16.52 10.92
CA GLY A 310 -24.04 16.91 12.23
C GLY A 310 -22.67 17.58 12.18
N GLY A 311 -22.19 17.99 13.35
CA GLY A 311 -20.86 18.62 13.50
C GLY A 311 -19.72 17.60 13.37
N ASP A 312 -18.54 18.12 13.02
CA ASP A 312 -17.37 17.28 12.74
C ASP A 312 -16.90 16.49 13.96
N ASP A 313 -16.75 17.15 15.11
CA ASP A 313 -16.35 16.53 16.38
C ASP A 313 -17.35 15.47 16.84
N TYR A 314 -18.64 15.72 16.64
CA TYR A 314 -19.70 14.75 16.91
C TYR A 314 -19.56 13.51 16.06
N ASN A 315 -19.36 13.69 14.74
CA ASN A 315 -19.20 12.60 13.80
C ASN A 315 -17.91 11.79 14.03
N MET A 316 -16.82 12.45 14.41
CA MET A 316 -15.60 11.77 14.83
C MET A 316 -15.86 10.85 16.02
N ASN A 317 -16.52 11.35 17.08
CA ASN A 317 -16.87 10.57 18.25
C ASN A 317 -17.84 9.42 17.91
N LEU A 318 -18.88 9.66 17.08
CA LEU A 318 -19.83 8.63 16.67
C LEU A 318 -19.14 7.51 15.87
N SER A 319 -18.19 7.85 15.01
CA SER A 319 -17.42 6.87 14.25
C SER A 319 -16.50 6.02 15.16
N GLU A 320 -15.95 6.62 16.21
CA GLU A 320 -15.21 5.90 17.25
C GLU A 320 -16.13 4.94 18.01
N LEU A 321 -17.28 5.39 18.51
CA LEU A 321 -18.24 4.56 19.25
C LEU A 321 -18.67 3.32 18.44
N ARG A 322 -18.98 3.50 17.14
CA ARG A 322 -19.30 2.39 16.21
C ARG A 322 -18.16 1.38 16.10
N THR A 323 -16.95 1.89 15.95
CA THR A 323 -15.76 1.04 15.85
C THR A 323 -15.51 0.25 17.13
N LEU A 324 -15.66 0.91 18.28
CA LEU A 324 -15.48 0.30 19.58
C LEU A 324 -16.56 -0.75 19.87
N GLU A 325 -17.81 -0.53 19.44
CA GLU A 325 -18.87 -1.51 19.65
C GLU A 325 -18.63 -2.79 18.85
N VAL A 326 -18.21 -2.69 17.57
CA VAL A 326 -17.79 -3.86 16.78
C VAL A 326 -16.60 -4.57 17.45
N LYS A 327 -15.59 -3.82 17.87
CA LYS A 327 -14.43 -4.37 18.59
C LYS A 327 -14.86 -5.10 19.85
N ASN A 328 -15.67 -4.47 20.68
CA ASN A 328 -16.13 -5.03 21.96
C ASN A 328 -16.94 -6.31 21.76
N TYR A 329 -17.79 -6.36 20.73
CA TYR A 329 -18.49 -7.58 20.35
C TYR A 329 -17.52 -8.73 20.04
N LEU A 330 -16.52 -8.48 19.21
CA LEU A 330 -15.52 -9.49 18.83
C LEU A 330 -14.69 -9.96 20.04
N LEU A 331 -14.31 -9.05 20.94
CA LEU A 331 -13.58 -9.37 22.17
C LEU A 331 -14.43 -10.22 23.12
N ARG A 332 -15.68 -9.84 23.36
CA ARG A 332 -16.64 -10.61 24.22
C ARG A 332 -16.85 -12.02 23.69
N ASN A 333 -16.74 -12.22 22.39
CA ASN A 333 -16.88 -13.51 21.72
C ASN A 333 -15.54 -14.24 21.47
N GLY A 334 -14.46 -13.85 22.16
CA GLY A 334 -13.22 -14.62 22.27
C GLY A 334 -12.14 -14.29 21.25
N LEU A 335 -12.25 -13.18 20.48
CA LEU A 335 -11.13 -12.72 19.67
C LEU A 335 -10.10 -12.00 20.55
N HIS A 336 -8.82 -12.39 20.42
CA HIS A 336 -7.74 -11.79 21.21
C HIS A 336 -7.51 -10.32 20.85
N PRO A 337 -7.30 -9.39 21.83
CA PRO A 337 -7.14 -7.95 21.59
C PRO A 337 -6.04 -7.59 20.59
N SER A 338 -4.90 -8.31 20.59
CA SER A 338 -3.78 -8.08 19.68
C SER A 338 -4.12 -8.33 18.19
N ARG A 339 -5.29 -8.91 17.93
CA ARG A 339 -5.76 -9.20 16.58
C ARG A 339 -6.66 -8.12 16.00
N ILE A 340 -6.93 -7.03 16.74
CA ILE A 340 -7.83 -5.97 16.33
C ILE A 340 -7.10 -4.63 16.39
N LEU A 341 -7.03 -3.96 15.27
CA LEU A 341 -6.64 -2.56 15.14
C LEU A 341 -7.88 -1.72 14.85
N THR A 342 -7.91 -0.48 15.35
CA THR A 342 -9.07 0.41 15.19
C THR A 342 -8.63 1.76 14.66
N GLN A 343 -9.43 2.31 13.74
CA GLN A 343 -9.34 3.68 13.26
C GLN A 343 -10.75 4.25 13.11
N TRP A 344 -10.90 5.55 13.15
CA TRP A 344 -12.17 6.24 12.90
C TRP A 344 -11.91 7.49 12.09
N PHE A 345 -12.85 7.81 11.22
CA PHE A 345 -12.67 8.82 10.20
C PHE A 345 -13.80 9.85 10.14
N GLY A 346 -14.80 9.73 11.01
CA GLY A 346 -15.98 10.60 10.95
C GLY A 346 -16.59 10.65 9.54
N PRO A 347 -16.92 11.85 9.04
CA PRO A 347 -17.49 12.02 7.71
C PRO A 347 -16.44 12.15 6.59
N HIS A 348 -15.14 12.16 6.91
CA HIS A 348 -14.07 12.55 5.97
C HIS A 348 -13.76 11.54 4.88
N ARG A 349 -14.29 10.30 4.98
CA ARG A 349 -14.06 9.23 3.98
C ARG A 349 -15.39 8.64 3.51
N PRO A 350 -16.23 9.40 2.79
CA PRO A 350 -17.51 8.90 2.31
C PRO A 350 -17.31 7.82 1.25
N ALA A 351 -18.12 6.77 1.31
CA ALA A 351 -18.21 5.74 0.29
C ALA A 351 -19.18 6.10 -0.84
N ALA A 352 -20.18 6.95 -0.54
CA ALA A 352 -21.23 7.36 -1.44
C ALA A 352 -21.59 8.84 -1.21
N ASP A 353 -22.41 9.38 -2.12
CA ASP A 353 -22.88 10.75 -2.07
C ASP A 353 -23.77 11.01 -0.85
N ASN A 354 -23.38 11.95 0.01
CA ASN A 354 -24.11 12.35 1.20
C ASN A 354 -25.41 13.13 0.90
N SER A 355 -25.62 13.60 -0.33
CA SER A 355 -26.85 14.32 -0.71
C SER A 355 -28.07 13.39 -0.71
N THR A 356 -27.88 12.09 -0.96
CA THR A 356 -28.97 11.10 -1.03
C THR A 356 -29.12 10.34 0.30
N PRO A 357 -30.34 9.93 0.69
CA PRO A 357 -30.57 9.09 1.86
C PRO A 357 -29.82 7.76 1.78
N GLU A 358 -29.80 7.14 0.61
CA GLU A 358 -29.12 5.87 0.32
C GLU A 358 -27.60 6.03 0.48
N GLY A 359 -27.02 7.11 -0.04
CA GLY A 359 -25.61 7.39 0.10
C GLY A 359 -25.22 7.65 1.55
N ARG A 360 -26.04 8.37 2.30
CA ARG A 360 -25.82 8.55 3.75
C ARG A 360 -25.87 7.21 4.50
N TYR A 361 -26.79 6.31 4.16
CA TYR A 361 -26.83 4.97 4.75
C TYR A 361 -25.53 4.20 4.48
N LEU A 362 -25.02 4.23 3.25
CA LEU A 362 -23.75 3.59 2.88
C LEU A 362 -22.54 4.21 3.59
N ASN A 363 -22.61 5.48 3.98
CA ASN A 363 -21.55 6.16 4.69
C ASN A 363 -21.51 5.81 6.19
N ARG A 364 -22.66 5.52 6.81
CA ARG A 364 -22.77 5.10 8.22
C ARG A 364 -22.35 3.64 8.37
N ARG A 365 -21.04 3.39 8.39
CA ARG A 365 -20.48 2.03 8.39
C ARG A 365 -19.25 1.88 9.26
N VAL A 366 -18.95 0.65 9.65
CA VAL A 366 -17.62 0.20 10.06
C VAL A 366 -17.10 -0.75 8.98
N VAL A 367 -15.98 -0.39 8.37
CA VAL A 367 -15.26 -1.25 7.41
C VAL A 367 -14.41 -2.23 8.19
N ILE A 368 -14.42 -3.49 7.79
CA ILE A 368 -13.65 -4.58 8.38
C ILE A 368 -12.66 -5.08 7.35
N GLU A 369 -11.38 -4.80 7.54
CA GLU A 369 -10.31 -5.28 6.69
C GLU A 369 -9.55 -6.42 7.37
N LEU A 370 -9.34 -7.51 6.65
CA LEU A 370 -8.47 -8.60 7.09
C LEU A 370 -7.03 -8.23 6.79
N ILE A 371 -6.21 -8.15 7.84
CA ILE A 371 -4.77 -7.88 7.74
C ILE A 371 -3.96 -9.05 8.30
N ARG A 372 -2.75 -9.21 7.82
CA ARG A 372 -1.83 -10.31 8.20
C ARG A 372 -0.72 -9.82 9.09
#